data_3c6fe937ae1f86d5892461a9ea56ea81
#
_entry.id   3c6fe937ae1f86d5892461a9ea56ea81
#
_cell.length_a   1.000
_cell.length_b   1.000
_cell.length_c   1.000
_cell.angle_alpha   90.00
_cell.angle_beta   90.00
_cell.angle_gamma   90.00
#
_symmetry.space_group_name_H-M   'P 1'
#
loop_
_entity.id
_entity.type
_entity.pdbx_description
1 polymer ?
#
loop_
_entity_poly.entity_id
_entity_poly.type
_entity_poly.pdbx_seq_one_letter_code
_entity_poly.pdbx_strand_id
1 'polypeptide(L)'
;LGYMKEDPVNRKYHQNELTFSFLYAFTENFILPLSHDEVVHGKGTILGRMPGDEWQRFANLRVYYGYMFMHPGKKLLFMGQEWGSTREWNYANSLEWHLLQYPVHKGVQTLVKELNTFYRAHPELYSQDSEGSGFEWIDGSDVENSCLTFMRKDKKGNQLIVGCNFTPVPRYNY
;
A
#
# COMPACT_ATOMS: atom_id res chain seq x y z
N LEU A 1 0.72 -7.09 -4.16
CA LEU A 1 0.86 -8.00 -3.02
C LEU A 1 2.00 -9.02 -3.23
N GLY A 2 2.24 -9.49 -4.47
CA GLY A 2 3.38 -10.38 -4.79
C GLY A 2 4.68 -9.84 -4.23
N TYR A 3 5.08 -8.66 -4.66
CA TYR A 3 6.27 -7.97 -4.18
C TYR A 3 6.38 -7.89 -2.63
N MET A 4 5.27 -7.65 -1.94
CA MET A 4 5.29 -7.49 -0.47
C MET A 4 5.48 -8.81 0.28
N LYS A 5 5.25 -9.96 -0.37
CA LYS A 5 5.54 -11.30 0.19
C LYS A 5 7.03 -11.63 0.18
N GLU A 6 7.78 -11.00 -0.71
CA GLU A 6 9.20 -11.23 -0.82
C GLU A 6 9.93 -10.71 0.43
N ASP A 7 10.95 -11.48 0.85
CA ASP A 7 11.89 -10.98 1.86
C ASP A 7 12.52 -9.67 1.36
N PRO A 8 12.66 -8.63 2.20
CA PRO A 8 13.24 -7.36 1.79
C PRO A 8 14.57 -7.46 1.04
N VAL A 9 15.40 -8.47 1.33
CA VAL A 9 16.69 -8.68 0.65
C VAL A 9 16.52 -9.07 -0.82
N ASN A 10 15.39 -9.70 -1.17
CA ASN A 10 15.09 -10.16 -2.52
C ASN A 10 14.28 -9.15 -3.35
N ARG A 11 13.72 -8.11 -2.73
CA ARG A 11 12.82 -7.14 -3.38
C ARG A 11 13.45 -6.43 -4.57
N LYS A 12 14.74 -6.25 -4.56
CA LYS A 12 15.49 -5.66 -5.69
C LYS A 12 15.31 -6.43 -7.02
N TYR A 13 15.00 -7.71 -6.96
CA TYR A 13 14.77 -8.52 -8.16
C TYR A 13 13.32 -8.47 -8.66
N HIS A 14 12.42 -7.82 -7.90
CA HIS A 14 10.98 -7.79 -8.13
C HIS A 14 10.42 -6.38 -8.35
N GLN A 15 11.28 -5.35 -8.49
CA GLN A 15 10.87 -3.95 -8.63
C GLN A 15 9.81 -3.71 -9.71
N ASN A 16 9.86 -4.50 -10.80
CA ASN A 16 8.90 -4.44 -11.89
C ASN A 16 7.45 -4.75 -11.44
N GLU A 17 7.23 -5.52 -10.38
CA GLU A 17 5.90 -5.77 -9.84
C GLU A 17 5.23 -4.51 -9.27
N LEU A 18 6.01 -3.52 -8.85
CA LEU A 18 5.51 -2.23 -8.39
C LEU A 18 5.24 -1.25 -9.54
N THR A 19 6.06 -1.34 -10.61
CA THR A 19 6.01 -0.37 -11.71
C THR A 19 5.17 -0.83 -12.89
N PHE A 20 4.94 -2.13 -13.03
CA PHE A 20 4.21 -2.72 -14.16
C PHE A 20 2.80 -2.13 -14.36
N SER A 21 2.08 -1.85 -13.28
CA SER A 21 0.72 -1.30 -13.35
C SER A 21 0.65 0.04 -14.10
N PHE A 22 1.72 0.81 -14.11
CA PHE A 22 1.78 2.10 -14.79
C PHE A 22 1.76 2.01 -16.32
N LEU A 23 2.01 0.85 -16.90
CA LEU A 23 1.87 0.63 -18.33
C LEU A 23 0.43 0.80 -18.82
N TYR A 24 -0.56 0.60 -17.92
CA TYR A 24 -1.99 0.68 -18.25
C TYR A 24 -2.81 1.52 -17.27
N ALA A 25 -2.19 2.07 -16.23
CA ALA A 25 -2.88 2.78 -15.15
C ALA A 25 -3.75 3.95 -15.62
N PHE A 26 -3.48 4.50 -16.79
CA PHE A 26 -4.17 5.67 -17.35
C PHE A 26 -5.05 5.34 -18.55
N THR A 27 -5.28 4.07 -18.84
CA THR A 27 -6.16 3.64 -19.95
C THR A 27 -7.61 3.54 -19.52
N GLU A 28 -7.87 3.33 -18.23
CA GLU A 28 -9.19 3.16 -17.62
C GLU A 28 -9.24 3.71 -16.19
N ASN A 29 -10.43 3.74 -15.61
CA ASN A 29 -10.61 4.09 -14.20
C ASN A 29 -10.44 2.84 -13.33
N PHE A 30 -9.25 2.66 -12.76
CA PHE A 30 -8.94 1.51 -11.93
C PHE A 30 -9.30 1.71 -10.46
N ILE A 31 -9.72 0.61 -9.83
CA ILE A 31 -9.73 0.43 -8.38
C ILE A 31 -8.51 -0.42 -8.01
N LEU A 32 -7.85 -0.11 -6.91
CA LEU A 32 -6.77 -0.91 -6.31
C LEU A 32 -7.39 -1.84 -5.26
N PRO A 33 -7.81 -3.08 -5.62
CA PRO A 33 -8.61 -3.89 -4.75
C PRO A 33 -7.75 -4.75 -3.83
N LEU A 34 -7.79 -4.50 -2.53
CA LEU A 34 -7.55 -5.52 -1.52
C LEU A 34 -8.92 -6.04 -1.07
N SER A 35 -9.59 -6.77 -1.97
CA SER A 35 -10.94 -7.28 -1.80
C SER A 35 -10.98 -8.58 -0.98
N HIS A 36 -12.19 -9.16 -0.84
CA HIS A 36 -12.36 -10.47 -0.21
C HIS A 36 -11.51 -11.56 -0.88
N ASP A 37 -11.30 -11.48 -2.19
CA ASP A 37 -10.50 -12.44 -2.95
C ASP A 37 -9.08 -12.62 -2.42
N GLU A 38 -8.56 -11.61 -1.73
CA GLU A 38 -7.23 -11.69 -1.12
C GLU A 38 -7.22 -12.40 0.24
N VAL A 39 -8.38 -12.65 0.83
CA VAL A 39 -8.50 -13.17 2.20
C VAL A 39 -9.51 -14.30 2.34
N VAL A 40 -9.97 -14.89 1.24
CA VAL A 40 -10.84 -16.10 1.24
C VAL A 40 -10.06 -17.32 1.71
N HIS A 41 -10.82 -18.37 2.09
CA HIS A 41 -10.28 -19.62 2.60
C HIS A 41 -9.13 -20.18 1.74
N GLY A 42 -8.05 -20.52 2.39
CA GLY A 42 -6.84 -21.07 1.77
C GLY A 42 -5.85 -20.01 1.22
N LYS A 43 -6.19 -18.71 1.22
CA LYS A 43 -5.27 -17.65 0.78
C LYS A 43 -4.49 -16.97 1.91
N GLY A 44 -4.90 -17.19 3.17
CA GLY A 44 -4.34 -16.48 4.32
C GLY A 44 -4.85 -15.04 4.44
N THR A 45 -4.18 -14.23 5.25
CA THR A 45 -4.51 -12.82 5.44
C THR A 45 -3.45 -11.92 4.82
N ILE A 46 -3.79 -10.65 4.60
CA ILE A 46 -2.81 -9.67 4.08
C ILE A 46 -1.61 -9.60 5.04
N LEU A 47 -1.88 -9.42 6.35
CA LEU A 47 -0.83 -9.39 7.37
C LEU A 47 -0.03 -10.69 7.45
N GLY A 48 -0.71 -11.85 7.38
CA GLY A 48 -0.10 -13.17 7.48
C GLY A 48 0.86 -13.49 6.34
N ARG A 49 0.71 -12.83 5.20
CA ARG A 49 1.59 -12.97 4.02
C ARG A 49 2.80 -12.03 4.04
N MET A 50 2.87 -11.11 5.00
CA MET A 50 4.05 -10.25 5.16
C MET A 50 5.20 -11.06 5.78
N PRO A 51 6.45 -10.91 5.28
CA PRO A 51 7.61 -11.63 5.81
C PRO A 51 8.07 -11.09 7.16
N GLY A 52 8.81 -11.93 7.89
CA GLY A 52 9.50 -11.57 9.11
C GLY A 52 8.72 -11.85 10.40
N ASP A 53 9.22 -11.30 11.51
CA ASP A 53 8.57 -11.34 12.81
C ASP A 53 7.32 -10.45 12.89
N GLU A 54 6.65 -10.40 14.03
CA GLU A 54 5.43 -9.62 14.20
C GLU A 54 5.66 -8.15 13.87
N TRP A 55 6.70 -7.52 14.42
CA TRP A 55 7.00 -6.11 14.15
C TRP A 55 7.25 -5.84 12.67
N GLN A 56 8.03 -6.71 12.02
CA GLN A 56 8.36 -6.63 10.61
C GLN A 56 7.13 -6.79 9.72
N ARG A 57 6.23 -7.74 10.05
CA ARG A 57 4.95 -7.93 9.34
C ARG A 57 4.11 -6.66 9.38
N PHE A 58 3.96 -6.06 10.54
CA PHE A 58 3.22 -4.80 10.68
C PHE A 58 3.93 -3.63 9.98
N ALA A 59 5.25 -3.57 9.98
CA ALA A 59 6.01 -2.57 9.23
C ALA A 59 5.78 -2.72 7.72
N ASN A 60 5.83 -3.95 7.19
CA ASN A 60 5.54 -4.24 5.79
C ASN A 60 4.08 -3.89 5.43
N LEU A 61 3.12 -4.19 6.29
CA LEU A 61 1.72 -3.84 6.06
C LEU A 61 1.53 -2.31 5.98
N ARG A 62 2.21 -1.56 6.85
CA ARG A 62 2.14 -0.08 6.84
C ARG A 62 2.69 0.51 5.56
N VAL A 63 3.86 0.08 5.09
CA VAL A 63 4.43 0.60 3.84
C VAL A 63 3.56 0.19 2.64
N TYR A 64 2.98 -1.01 2.66
CA TYR A 64 2.08 -1.47 1.61
C TYR A 64 0.83 -0.57 1.50
N TYR A 65 0.18 -0.27 2.63
CA TYR A 65 -0.98 0.62 2.63
C TYR A 65 -0.59 2.06 2.26
N GLY A 66 0.53 2.55 2.77
CA GLY A 66 1.05 3.86 2.37
C GLY A 66 1.25 3.94 0.85
N TYR A 67 1.93 2.98 0.26
CA TYR A 67 2.11 2.91 -1.19
C TYR A 67 0.78 2.84 -1.95
N MET A 68 -0.15 1.97 -1.51
CA MET A 68 -1.46 1.85 -2.15
C MET A 68 -2.24 3.18 -2.14
N PHE A 69 -2.20 3.93 -1.03
CA PHE A 69 -2.89 5.21 -0.93
C PHE A 69 -2.28 6.30 -1.81
N MET A 70 -0.97 6.25 -2.03
CA MET A 70 -0.26 7.21 -2.89
C MET A 70 -0.30 6.85 -4.37
N HIS A 71 -0.48 5.55 -4.70
CA HIS A 71 -0.58 5.05 -6.08
C HIS A 71 -1.84 5.59 -6.80
N PRO A 72 -1.80 5.90 -8.12
CA PRO A 72 -3.01 6.20 -8.89
C PRO A 72 -4.08 5.11 -8.79
N GLY A 73 -5.35 5.49 -8.84
CA GLY A 73 -6.51 4.60 -8.74
C GLY A 73 -7.24 4.67 -7.40
N LYS A 74 -8.50 4.26 -7.37
CA LYS A 74 -9.34 4.29 -6.17
C LYS A 74 -8.97 3.17 -5.20
N LYS A 75 -9.10 3.43 -3.91
CA LYS A 75 -8.65 2.53 -2.84
C LYS A 75 -9.79 1.63 -2.38
N LEU A 76 -9.49 0.34 -2.16
CA LEU A 76 -10.44 -0.58 -1.56
C LEU A 76 -9.70 -1.48 -0.56
N LEU A 77 -10.12 -1.42 0.70
CA LEU A 77 -9.76 -2.38 1.73
C LEU A 77 -11.01 -3.18 2.11
N PHE A 78 -10.89 -4.51 2.14
CA PHE A 78 -11.96 -5.36 2.64
C PHE A 78 -12.00 -5.31 4.17
N MET A 79 -13.20 -5.44 4.74
CA MET A 79 -13.47 -5.30 6.18
C MET A 79 -12.51 -6.13 7.04
N GLY A 80 -11.97 -5.52 8.10
CA GLY A 80 -10.97 -6.09 8.99
C GLY A 80 -9.53 -5.84 8.55
N GLN A 81 -9.28 -5.48 7.30
CA GLN A 81 -7.93 -5.19 6.82
C GLN A 81 -7.42 -3.85 7.35
N GLU A 82 -8.29 -2.93 7.71
CA GLU A 82 -7.97 -1.64 8.30
C GLU A 82 -7.31 -1.73 9.70
N TRP A 83 -7.29 -2.91 10.33
CA TRP A 83 -6.50 -3.18 11.54
C TRP A 83 -5.63 -4.43 11.42
N GLY A 84 -5.49 -5.00 10.22
CA GLY A 84 -4.67 -6.18 10.01
C GLY A 84 -5.25 -7.45 10.62
N SER A 85 -6.47 -7.83 10.21
CA SER A 85 -7.11 -9.09 10.62
C SER A 85 -6.16 -10.28 10.49
N THR A 86 -6.23 -11.22 11.44
CA THR A 86 -5.37 -12.40 11.51
C THR A 86 -6.05 -13.68 11.01
N ARG A 87 -7.36 -13.61 10.76
CA ARG A 87 -8.16 -14.71 10.19
C ARG A 87 -8.57 -14.41 8.77
N GLU A 88 -8.64 -15.46 7.99
CA GLU A 88 -9.30 -15.44 6.69
C GLU A 88 -10.76 -15.02 6.84
N TRP A 89 -11.31 -14.40 5.81
CA TRP A 89 -12.69 -13.99 5.83
C TRP A 89 -13.63 -15.18 6.01
N ASN A 90 -14.51 -15.05 6.98
CA ASN A 90 -15.57 -16.03 7.26
C ASN A 90 -16.86 -15.28 7.56
N TYR A 91 -17.83 -15.42 6.64
CA TYR A 91 -19.13 -14.76 6.75
C TYR A 91 -19.99 -15.25 7.95
N ALA A 92 -19.69 -16.43 8.49
CA ALA A 92 -20.42 -16.99 9.63
C ALA A 92 -19.94 -16.44 10.99
N ASN A 93 -18.84 -15.69 11.02
CA ASN A 93 -18.26 -15.15 12.25
C ASN A 93 -18.17 -13.64 12.22
N SER A 94 -18.24 -13.03 13.42
CA SER A 94 -17.92 -11.60 13.58
C SER A 94 -16.45 -11.33 13.24
N LEU A 95 -16.17 -10.09 12.84
CA LEU A 95 -14.81 -9.61 12.68
C LEU A 95 -14.06 -9.63 14.03
N GLU A 96 -12.74 -9.66 13.96
CA GLU A 96 -11.85 -9.76 15.12
C GLU A 96 -11.70 -8.42 15.85
N TRP A 97 -12.80 -7.82 16.30
CA TRP A 97 -12.81 -6.53 17.01
C TRP A 97 -11.92 -6.50 18.26
N HIS A 98 -11.71 -7.66 18.89
CA HIS A 98 -10.84 -7.82 20.05
C HIS A 98 -9.37 -7.47 19.75
N LEU A 99 -8.93 -7.55 18.48
CA LEU A 99 -7.57 -7.20 18.10
C LEU A 99 -7.26 -5.73 18.34
N LEU A 100 -8.26 -4.85 18.36
CA LEU A 100 -8.06 -3.42 18.57
C LEU A 100 -7.59 -3.07 20.00
N GLN A 101 -7.60 -4.03 20.94
CA GLN A 101 -6.96 -3.86 22.25
C GLN A 101 -5.42 -3.94 22.17
N TYR A 102 -4.86 -4.51 21.10
CA TYR A 102 -3.43 -4.64 20.94
C TYR A 102 -2.85 -3.43 20.18
N PRO A 103 -1.76 -2.81 20.71
CA PRO A 103 -1.19 -1.60 20.13
C PRO A 103 -0.84 -1.68 18.65
N VAL A 104 -0.32 -2.84 18.19
CA VAL A 104 0.08 -3.04 16.79
C VAL A 104 -1.11 -2.97 15.83
N HIS A 105 -2.23 -3.60 16.17
CA HIS A 105 -3.47 -3.56 15.39
C HIS A 105 -4.13 -2.17 15.46
N LYS A 106 -4.17 -1.59 16.65
CA LYS A 106 -4.66 -0.21 16.84
C LYS A 106 -3.84 0.79 16.04
N GLY A 107 -2.53 0.59 15.95
CA GLY A 107 -1.62 1.39 15.15
C GLY A 107 -1.94 1.33 13.66
N VAL A 108 -2.27 0.15 13.11
CA VAL A 108 -2.72 0.02 11.72
C VAL A 108 -4.04 0.75 11.49
N GLN A 109 -5.01 0.61 12.40
CA GLN A 109 -6.29 1.33 12.29
C GLN A 109 -6.08 2.84 12.29
N THR A 110 -5.20 3.33 13.16
CA THR A 110 -4.83 4.75 13.20
C THR A 110 -4.21 5.19 11.89
N LEU A 111 -3.24 4.42 11.36
CA LEU A 111 -2.63 4.70 10.06
C LEU A 111 -3.67 4.79 8.95
N VAL A 112 -4.59 3.82 8.84
CA VAL A 112 -5.62 3.83 7.78
C VAL A 112 -6.54 5.03 7.94
N LYS A 113 -6.89 5.42 9.16
CA LYS A 113 -7.64 6.66 9.43
C LYS A 113 -6.88 7.88 8.93
N GLU A 114 -5.60 8.00 9.27
CA GLU A 114 -4.76 9.13 8.84
C GLU A 114 -4.55 9.16 7.32
N LEU A 115 -4.33 8.00 6.70
CA LEU A 115 -4.23 7.89 5.25
C LEU A 115 -5.53 8.35 4.55
N ASN A 116 -6.70 7.99 5.08
CA ASN A 116 -7.99 8.45 4.54
C ASN A 116 -8.16 9.97 4.73
N THR A 117 -7.76 10.51 5.88
CA THR A 117 -7.81 11.95 6.14
C THR A 117 -6.88 12.70 5.18
N PHE A 118 -5.66 12.22 5.06
CA PHE A 118 -4.65 12.77 4.15
C PHE A 118 -5.12 12.72 2.69
N TYR A 119 -5.59 11.55 2.23
CA TYR A 119 -6.10 11.36 0.87
C TYR A 119 -7.20 12.36 0.53
N ARG A 120 -8.16 12.59 1.45
CA ARG A 120 -9.26 13.54 1.25
C ARG A 120 -8.80 14.99 1.23
N ALA A 121 -7.73 15.32 1.96
CA ALA A 121 -7.19 16.67 2.03
C ALA A 121 -6.29 17.03 0.83
N HIS A 122 -5.80 16.03 0.08
CA HIS A 122 -4.84 16.20 -1.00
C HIS A 122 -5.42 15.83 -2.37
N PRO A 123 -5.98 16.81 -3.11
CA PRO A 123 -6.52 16.59 -4.46
C PRO A 123 -5.53 15.97 -5.44
N GLU A 124 -4.23 16.13 -5.22
CA GLU A 124 -3.15 15.53 -5.98
C GLU A 124 -3.28 14.01 -6.05
N LEU A 125 -3.87 13.39 -5.04
CA LEU A 125 -4.01 11.93 -4.94
C LEU A 125 -5.23 11.36 -5.68
N TYR A 126 -6.20 12.19 -6.08
CA TYR A 126 -7.44 11.66 -6.67
C TYR A 126 -8.04 12.45 -7.83
N SER A 127 -7.64 13.72 -8.03
CA SER A 127 -8.30 14.56 -9.05
C SER A 127 -7.93 14.21 -10.48
N GLN A 128 -6.80 13.52 -10.67
CA GLN A 128 -6.27 13.08 -11.96
C GLN A 128 -5.82 11.60 -11.92
N ASP A 129 -6.55 10.75 -11.22
CA ASP A 129 -6.17 9.32 -11.03
C ASP A 129 -6.09 8.51 -12.33
N SER A 130 -6.90 8.87 -13.32
CA SER A 130 -6.96 8.20 -14.62
C SER A 130 -6.25 8.96 -15.74
N GLU A 131 -5.55 10.03 -15.39
CA GLU A 131 -4.85 10.89 -16.36
C GLU A 131 -3.34 10.81 -16.14
N GLY A 132 -2.57 10.55 -17.20
CA GLY A 132 -1.10 10.50 -17.11
C GLY A 132 -0.46 11.79 -16.59
N SER A 133 -1.13 12.95 -16.80
CA SER A 133 -0.70 14.24 -16.26
C SER A 133 -0.71 14.31 -14.73
N GLY A 134 -1.47 13.44 -14.07
CA GLY A 134 -1.54 13.37 -12.60
C GLY A 134 -0.39 12.60 -11.94
N PHE A 135 0.53 12.06 -12.72
CA PHE A 135 1.63 11.23 -12.22
C PHE A 135 2.95 11.52 -12.95
N GLU A 136 4.05 11.46 -12.22
CA GLU A 136 5.41 11.53 -12.80
C GLU A 136 6.38 10.73 -11.93
N TRP A 137 7.18 9.87 -12.57
CA TRP A 137 8.32 9.25 -11.90
C TRP A 137 9.41 10.29 -11.61
N ILE A 138 9.91 10.31 -10.37
CA ILE A 138 11.17 10.98 -10.04
C ILE A 138 12.29 9.95 -10.18
N ASP A 139 12.17 8.80 -9.49
CA ASP A 139 12.99 7.61 -9.73
C ASP A 139 12.18 6.34 -9.46
N GLY A 140 11.89 5.59 -10.52
CA GLY A 140 11.23 4.27 -10.45
C GLY A 140 12.20 3.11 -10.61
N SER A 141 13.51 3.38 -10.75
CA SER A 141 14.52 2.42 -11.17
C SER A 141 15.57 2.07 -10.11
N ASP A 142 15.47 2.64 -8.90
CA ASP A 142 16.41 2.34 -7.80
C ASP A 142 16.16 0.95 -7.20
N VAL A 143 16.47 -0.08 -7.99
CA VAL A 143 16.27 -1.50 -7.63
C VAL A 143 17.19 -1.93 -6.49
N GLU A 144 18.45 -1.46 -6.47
CA GLU A 144 19.44 -1.86 -5.47
C GLU A 144 19.04 -1.44 -4.06
N ASN A 145 18.38 -0.30 -3.91
CA ASN A 145 17.88 0.18 -2.64
C ASN A 145 16.44 -0.26 -2.36
N SER A 146 15.75 -0.85 -3.34
CA SER A 146 14.30 -1.14 -3.30
C SER A 146 13.50 0.10 -2.88
N CYS A 147 13.82 1.23 -3.49
CA CYS A 147 13.16 2.51 -3.29
C CYS A 147 12.41 2.94 -4.55
N LEU A 148 11.36 3.72 -4.34
CA LEU A 148 10.63 4.41 -5.42
C LEU A 148 10.37 5.84 -5.00
N THR A 149 10.54 6.77 -5.95
CA THR A 149 10.10 8.14 -5.77
C THR A 149 9.28 8.60 -6.97
N PHE A 150 8.17 9.23 -6.69
CA PHE A 150 7.27 9.75 -7.72
C PHE A 150 6.50 10.97 -7.23
N MET A 151 5.88 11.65 -8.18
CA MET A 151 5.07 12.84 -7.95
C MET A 151 3.62 12.58 -8.32
N ARG A 152 2.70 13.06 -7.49
CA ARG A 152 1.28 13.18 -7.79
C ARG A 152 0.95 14.65 -8.02
N LYS A 153 0.06 14.91 -8.98
CA LYS A 153 -0.30 16.27 -9.39
C LYS A 153 -1.82 16.43 -9.44
N ASP A 154 -2.30 17.62 -9.05
CA ASP A 154 -3.70 17.99 -9.25
C ASP A 154 -3.89 18.84 -10.51
N LYS A 155 -5.17 19.14 -10.85
CA LYS A 155 -5.54 20.00 -11.99
C LYS A 155 -5.12 21.46 -11.84
N LYS A 156 -4.72 21.88 -10.63
CA LYS A 156 -4.29 23.26 -10.35
C LYS A 156 -2.76 23.39 -10.40
N GLY A 157 -2.05 22.30 -10.61
CA GLY A 157 -0.58 22.28 -10.62
C GLY A 157 0.07 22.08 -9.26
N ASN A 158 -0.72 21.83 -8.20
CA ASN A 158 -0.13 21.42 -6.92
C ASN A 158 0.52 20.04 -7.05
N GLN A 159 1.58 19.83 -6.30
CA GLN A 159 2.43 18.66 -6.40
C GLN A 159 2.63 18.02 -5.02
N LEU A 160 2.59 16.70 -4.97
CA LEU A 160 2.90 15.89 -3.81
C LEU A 160 4.00 14.90 -4.18
N ILE A 161 5.14 14.98 -3.49
CA ILE A 161 6.27 14.06 -3.69
C ILE A 161 6.09 12.87 -2.74
N VAL A 162 6.23 11.67 -3.28
CA VAL A 162 6.12 10.41 -2.55
C VAL A 162 7.46 9.67 -2.64
N GLY A 163 8.02 9.31 -1.48
CA GLY A 163 9.18 8.43 -1.36
C GLY A 163 8.81 7.17 -0.60
N CYS A 164 9.12 6.00 -1.16
CA CYS A 164 8.89 4.70 -0.54
C CYS A 164 10.20 3.94 -0.41
N ASN A 165 10.54 3.55 0.82
CA ASN A 165 11.61 2.61 1.10
C ASN A 165 10.99 1.27 1.52
N PHE A 166 11.18 0.24 0.71
CA PHE A 166 10.64 -1.09 0.94
C PHE A 166 11.61 -2.02 1.69
N THR A 167 12.64 -1.47 2.29
CA THR A 167 13.62 -2.22 3.10
C THR A 167 13.71 -1.67 4.53
N PRO A 168 14.20 -2.44 5.51
CA PRO A 168 14.44 -1.94 6.85
C PRO A 168 15.71 -1.07 6.95
N VAL A 169 16.44 -0.88 5.85
CA VAL A 169 17.70 -0.14 5.82
C VAL A 169 17.43 1.36 5.66
N PRO A 170 17.80 2.22 6.61
CA PRO A 170 17.67 3.66 6.45
C PRO A 170 18.49 4.18 5.25
N ARG A 171 17.89 5.09 4.48
CA ARG A 171 18.56 5.74 3.34
C ARG A 171 18.77 7.21 3.67
N TYR A 172 19.94 7.52 4.24
CA TYR A 172 20.30 8.90 4.59
C TYR A 172 20.63 9.69 3.34
N ASN A 173 20.19 10.95 3.29
CA ASN A 173 20.41 11.87 2.16
C ASN A 173 19.87 11.34 0.81
N TYR A 174 18.76 10.60 0.85
CA TYR A 174 18.09 10.09 -0.34
C TYR A 174 17.31 11.20 -1.05
#